data_fb1ad0ced545bf321670d3fe9a42119d
#
_entry.id   fb1ad0ced545bf321670d3fe9a42119d
#
_cell.length_a   1.000
_cell.length_b   1.000
_cell.length_c   1.000
_cell.angle_alpha   90.00
_cell.angle_beta   90.00
_cell.angle_gamma   90.00
#
_symmetry.space_group_name_H-M   'P 1'
#
loop_
_entity.id
_entity.type
_entity.pdbx_description
1 polymer ?
#
loop_
_entity_poly.entity_id
_entity_poly.type
_entity_poly.pdbx_seq_one_letter_code
_entity_poly.pdbx_strand_id
1 'polypeptide(L)'
;MTPAPDQTGDVEALRAALAAEREARIAAEARATGAEAMITHLKLVITKLRHDKFGASSERGRKLIDQLELELGDLIATVAEDATRTEGQGW
;
A
#
# COMPACT_ATOMS: atom_id res chain seq x y z
N MET A 1 -27.76 -20.25 -36.64
CA MET A 1 -26.79 -19.59 -35.78
C MET A 1 -27.50 -18.68 -34.83
N THR A 2 -27.24 -18.82 -33.54
CA THR A 2 -27.89 -18.03 -32.51
C THR A 2 -26.87 -17.44 -31.54
N PRO A 3 -26.16 -16.40 -31.98
CA PRO A 3 -25.14 -15.79 -31.08
C PRO A 3 -25.74 -14.99 -29.94
N ALA A 4 -27.04 -14.70 -29.97
CA ALA A 4 -27.65 -13.83 -28.95
C ALA A 4 -27.46 -14.30 -27.52
N PRO A 5 -27.67 -15.58 -27.14
CA PRO A 5 -27.40 -16.03 -25.78
C PRO A 5 -25.92 -15.92 -25.41
N ASP A 6 -25.04 -16.25 -26.35
CA ASP A 6 -23.60 -16.17 -26.13
C ASP A 6 -23.17 -14.71 -25.95
N GLN A 7 -23.72 -13.81 -26.78
CA GLN A 7 -23.43 -12.39 -26.69
C GLN A 7 -23.90 -11.80 -25.35
N THR A 8 -25.07 -12.23 -24.86
CA THR A 8 -25.58 -11.81 -23.58
C THR A 8 -24.67 -12.27 -22.44
N GLY A 9 -24.24 -13.53 -22.48
CA GLY A 9 -23.32 -14.09 -21.52
C GLY A 9 -21.97 -13.37 -21.51
N ASP A 10 -21.45 -13.06 -22.71
CA ASP A 10 -20.20 -12.35 -22.88
C ASP A 10 -20.29 -10.93 -22.29
N VAL A 11 -21.40 -10.24 -22.56
CA VAL A 11 -21.60 -8.87 -22.02
C VAL A 11 -21.69 -8.90 -20.49
N GLU A 12 -22.43 -9.85 -19.94
CA GLU A 12 -22.54 -9.99 -18.49
C GLU A 12 -21.19 -10.36 -17.87
N ALA A 13 -20.45 -11.27 -18.51
CA ALA A 13 -19.13 -11.64 -18.04
C ALA A 13 -18.17 -10.45 -18.07
N LEU A 14 -18.23 -9.64 -19.13
CA LEU A 14 -17.40 -8.43 -19.22
C LEU A 14 -17.78 -7.39 -18.17
N ARG A 15 -19.07 -7.22 -17.92
CA ARG A 15 -19.53 -6.31 -16.87
C ARG A 15 -19.06 -6.76 -15.49
N ALA A 16 -19.16 -8.05 -15.22
CA ALA A 16 -18.68 -8.61 -13.94
C ALA A 16 -17.18 -8.44 -13.80
N ALA A 17 -16.42 -8.71 -14.86
CA ALA A 17 -14.98 -8.54 -14.87
C ALA A 17 -14.60 -7.07 -14.65
N LEU A 18 -15.29 -6.15 -15.30
CA LEU A 18 -15.05 -4.73 -15.15
C LEU A 18 -15.34 -4.26 -13.71
N ALA A 19 -16.46 -4.72 -13.14
CA ALA A 19 -16.82 -4.39 -11.77
C ALA A 19 -15.75 -4.91 -10.79
N ALA A 20 -15.32 -6.16 -10.97
CA ALA A 20 -14.28 -6.76 -10.14
C ALA A 20 -12.97 -5.98 -10.24
N GLU A 21 -12.60 -5.56 -11.45
CA GLU A 21 -11.38 -4.78 -11.67
C GLU A 21 -11.46 -3.41 -11.02
N ARG A 22 -12.61 -2.76 -11.11
CA ARG A 22 -12.82 -1.47 -10.44
C ARG A 22 -12.70 -1.60 -8.93
N GLU A 23 -13.30 -2.64 -8.36
CA GLU A 23 -13.21 -2.89 -6.92
C GLU A 23 -11.76 -3.18 -6.51
N ALA A 24 -11.06 -3.99 -7.28
CA ALA A 24 -9.65 -4.30 -7.01
C ALA A 24 -8.78 -3.05 -7.04
N ARG A 25 -9.04 -2.16 -8.01
CA ARG A 25 -8.29 -0.91 -8.12
C ARG A 25 -8.57 0.01 -6.94
N ILE A 26 -9.83 0.17 -6.55
CA ILE A 26 -10.20 0.99 -5.39
C ILE A 26 -9.54 0.45 -4.13
N ALA A 27 -9.55 -0.87 -3.94
CA ALA A 27 -8.90 -1.50 -2.80
C ALA A 27 -7.38 -1.28 -2.82
N ALA A 28 -6.76 -1.38 -3.99
CA ALA A 28 -5.32 -1.16 -4.14
C ALA A 28 -4.95 0.30 -3.83
N GLU A 29 -5.75 1.24 -4.32
CA GLU A 29 -5.54 2.66 -4.05
C GLU A 29 -5.69 2.98 -2.56
N ALA A 30 -6.68 2.37 -1.90
CA ALA A 30 -6.88 2.55 -0.47
C ALA A 30 -5.69 2.01 0.33
N ARG A 31 -5.16 0.84 -0.07
CA ARG A 31 -3.98 0.28 0.59
C ARG A 31 -2.75 1.16 0.38
N ALA A 32 -2.56 1.66 -0.83
CA ALA A 32 -1.44 2.55 -1.15
C ALA A 32 -1.51 3.84 -0.34
N THR A 33 -2.69 4.46 -0.27
CA THR A 33 -2.91 5.67 0.52
C THR A 33 -2.68 5.41 1.99
N GLY A 34 -3.16 4.29 2.51
CA GLY A 34 -2.95 3.90 3.90
C GLY A 34 -1.48 3.68 4.22
N ALA A 35 -0.74 3.03 3.32
CA ALA A 35 0.68 2.80 3.50
C ALA A 35 1.46 4.12 3.48
N GLU A 36 1.13 5.02 2.56
CA GLU A 36 1.77 6.35 2.49
C GLU A 36 1.51 7.16 3.75
N ALA A 37 0.28 7.13 4.27
CA ALA A 37 -0.07 7.80 5.51
C ALA A 37 0.72 7.23 6.69
N MET A 38 0.88 5.92 6.74
CA MET A 38 1.66 5.27 7.79
C MET A 38 3.14 5.65 7.71
N ILE A 39 3.70 5.68 6.50
CA ILE A 39 5.08 6.11 6.27
C ILE A 39 5.28 7.54 6.80
N THR A 40 4.38 8.44 6.45
CA THR A 40 4.44 9.84 6.92
C THR A 40 4.36 9.90 8.44
N HIS A 41 3.45 9.13 9.02
CA HIS A 41 3.27 9.08 10.47
C HIS A 41 4.54 8.58 11.17
N LEU A 42 5.13 7.48 10.68
CA LEU A 42 6.34 6.92 11.25
C LEU A 42 7.51 7.90 11.16
N LYS A 43 7.67 8.58 10.03
CA LYS A 43 8.70 9.61 9.87
C LYS A 43 8.55 10.71 10.90
N LEU A 44 7.31 11.15 11.13
CA LEU A 44 7.03 12.19 12.11
C LEU A 44 7.33 11.73 13.53
N VAL A 45 6.92 10.52 13.89
CA VAL A 45 7.19 9.95 15.22
C VAL A 45 8.69 9.83 15.45
N ILE A 46 9.43 9.31 14.47
CA ILE A 46 10.89 9.18 14.58
C ILE A 46 11.53 10.55 14.77
N THR A 47 11.10 11.55 13.99
CA THR A 47 11.62 12.91 14.13
C THR A 47 11.38 13.47 15.52
N LYS A 48 10.16 13.29 16.04
CA LYS A 48 9.84 13.75 17.40
C LYS A 48 10.68 13.07 18.46
N LEU A 49 10.88 11.75 18.33
CA LEU A 49 11.70 11.00 19.28
C LEU A 49 13.15 11.44 19.24
N ARG A 50 13.67 11.74 18.05
CA ARG A 50 15.06 12.22 17.94
C ARG A 50 15.27 13.59 18.53
N HIS A 51 14.24 14.44 18.50
CA HIS A 51 14.30 15.77 19.11
C HIS A 51 14.00 15.78 20.59
N ASP A 52 13.53 14.68 21.16
CA ASP A 52 13.28 14.55 22.57
C ASP A 52 14.61 14.40 23.31
N LYS A 53 14.91 15.36 24.19
CA LYS A 53 16.16 15.37 24.93
C LYS A 53 16.37 14.11 25.78
N PHE A 54 15.31 13.57 26.34
CA PHE A 54 15.40 12.43 27.24
C PHE A 54 15.19 11.10 26.53
N GLY A 55 14.33 11.08 25.53
CA GLY A 55 14.03 9.87 24.78
C GLY A 55 15.19 9.41 23.90
N ALA A 56 15.79 10.34 23.16
CA ALA A 56 16.84 10.02 22.20
C ALA A 56 18.12 9.54 22.84
N SER A 57 18.44 10.01 24.07
CA SER A 57 19.68 9.65 24.74
C SER A 57 19.55 8.40 25.60
N SER A 58 18.36 7.92 25.89
CA SER A 58 18.15 6.69 26.66
C SER A 58 18.35 5.47 25.78
N GLU A 59 18.76 4.37 26.39
CA GLU A 59 18.90 3.10 25.68
C GLU A 59 17.56 2.64 25.13
N ARG A 60 16.50 2.79 25.91
CA ARG A 60 15.15 2.42 25.51
C ARG A 60 14.67 3.27 24.33
N GLY A 61 14.97 4.56 24.35
CA GLY A 61 14.62 5.47 23.25
C GLY A 61 15.33 5.12 21.96
N ARG A 62 16.62 4.77 22.05
CA ARG A 62 17.40 4.34 20.87
C ARG A 62 16.84 3.07 20.26
N LYS A 63 16.50 2.09 21.10
CA LYS A 63 15.91 0.83 20.64
C LYS A 63 14.57 1.07 19.95
N LEU A 64 13.76 1.96 20.50
CA LEU A 64 12.48 2.30 19.91
C LEU A 64 12.67 2.98 18.56
N ILE A 65 13.59 3.92 18.45
CA ILE A 65 13.89 4.59 17.18
C ILE A 65 14.37 3.58 16.17
N ASP A 66 15.28 2.69 16.52
CA ASP A 66 15.79 1.66 15.62
C ASP A 66 14.67 0.74 15.13
N GLN A 67 13.78 0.34 16.01
CA GLN A 67 12.63 -0.50 15.64
C GLN A 67 11.70 0.23 14.68
N LEU A 68 11.41 1.50 14.95
CA LEU A 68 10.55 2.29 14.07
C LEU A 68 11.18 2.53 12.71
N GLU A 69 12.50 2.71 12.66
CA GLU A 69 13.22 2.84 11.39
C GLU A 69 13.17 1.56 10.58
N LEU A 70 13.26 0.40 11.23
CA LEU A 70 13.08 -0.89 10.56
C LEU A 70 11.67 -1.03 9.98
N GLU A 71 10.66 -0.70 10.76
CA GLU A 71 9.27 -0.74 10.30
C GLU A 71 9.05 0.21 9.12
N LEU A 72 9.63 1.40 9.20
CA LEU A 72 9.55 2.37 8.11
C LEU A 72 10.21 1.83 6.84
N GLY A 73 11.40 1.24 6.98
CA GLY A 73 12.11 0.64 5.86
C GLY A 73 11.31 -0.48 5.20
N ASP A 74 10.70 -1.34 6.01
CA ASP A 74 9.87 -2.43 5.51
C ASP A 74 8.64 -1.90 4.76
N LEU A 75 7.99 -0.86 5.27
CA LEU A 75 6.85 -0.25 4.60
C LEU A 75 7.25 0.37 3.27
N ILE A 76 8.36 1.09 3.24
CA ILE A 76 8.86 1.71 2.02
C ILE A 76 9.18 0.63 0.98
N ALA A 77 9.83 -0.46 1.40
CA ALA A 77 10.15 -1.56 0.51
C ALA A 77 8.88 -2.23 -0.03
N THR A 78 7.86 -2.42 0.81
CA THR A 78 6.60 -3.02 0.40
C THR A 78 5.89 -2.16 -0.63
N VAL A 79 5.85 -0.85 -0.41
CA VAL A 79 5.23 0.09 -1.36
C VAL A 79 5.97 0.06 -2.69
N ALA A 80 7.30 0.04 -2.66
CA ALA A 80 8.12 -0.02 -3.85
C ALA A 80 7.90 -1.33 -4.63
N GLU A 81 7.78 -2.46 -3.93
CA GLU A 81 7.49 -3.74 -4.56
C GLU A 81 6.11 -3.74 -5.22
N ASP A 82 5.11 -3.21 -4.54
CA ASP A 82 3.75 -3.13 -5.06
C ASP A 82 3.70 -2.24 -6.31
N ALA A 83 4.40 -1.11 -6.30
CA ALA A 83 4.48 -0.22 -7.44
C ALA A 83 5.15 -0.92 -8.65
N THR A 84 6.23 -1.62 -8.40
CA THR A 84 6.94 -2.37 -9.44
C THR A 84 6.06 -3.47 -10.02
N ARG A 85 5.35 -4.18 -9.15
CA ARG A 85 4.44 -5.25 -9.57
C ARG A 85 3.31 -4.71 -10.44
N THR A 86 2.75 -3.58 -10.04
CA THR A 86 1.68 -2.92 -10.81
C THR A 86 2.18 -2.48 -12.18
N GLU A 87 3.37 -1.90 -12.24
CA GLU A 87 3.98 -1.52 -13.52
C GLU A 87 4.23 -2.73 -14.41
N GLY A 88 4.72 -3.82 -13.83
CA GLY A 88 4.94 -5.06 -14.57
C GLY A 88 3.66 -5.65 -15.11
N GLN A 89 2.55 -5.50 -14.41
CA GLN A 89 1.25 -6.00 -14.82
C GLN A 89 0.55 -5.11 -15.85
N GLY A 90 1.02 -3.90 -16.02
CA GLY A 90 0.44 -2.94 -16.95
C GLY A 90 0.70 -3.27 -18.42
N TRP A 91 1.53 -4.24 -18.71
CA TRP A 91 1.87 -4.67 -20.04
C TRP A 91 1.02 -5.86 -20.45
#